data_c4b61888d4684dce9781c54b6ca44b93
#
_entry.id   c4b61888d4684dce9781c54b6ca44b93
#
_cell.length_a   1.000
_cell.length_b   1.000
_cell.length_c   1.000
_cell.angle_alpha   90.00
_cell.angle_beta   90.00
_cell.angle_gamma   90.00
#
_symmetry.space_group_name_H-M   'P 1'
#
loop_
_entity.id
_entity.type
_entity.pdbx_description
1 polymer ?
#
loop_
_entity_poly.entity_id
_entity_poly.type
_entity_poly.pdbx_seq_one_letter_code
_entity_poly.pdbx_strand_id
1 'polypeptide(L)'
;MIESSYEREFKAIAQEYERSGGNVSDFLRKDIVSIIVSGNKIIGRNTVEGVHLRAKELDNGVEVWLDIDDGIVVDNPIHLCTGYLKPEGVQTVLIHNRIGDGSKVKFISHCVFPSGKNFTHSMVADTNVGKGAEMLYEDTHMHSKD
;
A
#
# COMPACT_ATOMS: atom_id res chain seq x y z
N MET A 1 4.34 11.24 -27.05
CA MET A 1 5.01 11.06 -25.78
C MET A 1 4.91 9.58 -25.35
N ILE A 2 6.03 9.00 -25.00
CA ILE A 2 6.03 7.60 -24.58
C ILE A 2 5.66 7.53 -23.11
N GLU A 3 4.66 6.75 -22.79
CA GLU A 3 4.24 6.51 -21.42
C GLU A 3 5.28 5.68 -20.69
N SER A 4 5.66 6.07 -19.47
CA SER A 4 6.61 5.31 -18.68
C SER A 4 6.03 3.96 -18.25
N SER A 5 6.91 2.99 -17.95
CA SER A 5 6.45 1.70 -17.45
C SER A 5 5.70 1.84 -16.11
N TYR A 6 6.09 2.80 -15.29
CA TYR A 6 5.43 3.07 -14.02
C TYR A 6 3.99 3.58 -14.24
N GLU A 7 3.78 4.44 -15.22
CA GLU A 7 2.45 4.94 -15.54
C GLU A 7 1.53 3.81 -16.01
N ARG A 8 2.03 2.91 -16.83
CA ARG A 8 1.25 1.76 -17.30
C ARG A 8 0.89 0.82 -16.16
N GLU A 9 1.84 0.55 -15.28
CA GLU A 9 1.60 -0.30 -14.10
C GLU A 9 0.60 0.35 -13.15
N PHE A 10 0.73 1.65 -12.93
CA PHE A 10 -0.22 2.40 -12.11
C PHE A 10 -1.63 2.29 -12.68
N LYS A 11 -1.80 2.50 -13.98
CA LYS A 11 -3.11 2.41 -14.62
C LYS A 11 -3.72 1.03 -14.49
N ALA A 12 -2.92 -0.02 -14.67
CA ALA A 12 -3.40 -1.39 -14.57
C ALA A 12 -3.90 -1.71 -13.16
N ILE A 13 -3.14 -1.30 -12.14
CA ILE A 13 -3.51 -1.52 -10.75
C ILE A 13 -4.74 -0.69 -10.39
N ALA A 14 -4.80 0.55 -10.85
CA ALA A 14 -5.93 1.44 -10.60
C ALA A 14 -7.22 0.90 -11.22
N GLN A 15 -7.14 0.33 -12.43
CA GLN A 15 -8.31 -0.27 -13.08
C GLN A 15 -8.84 -1.47 -12.29
N GLU A 16 -7.97 -2.32 -11.79
CA GLU A 16 -8.40 -3.46 -10.96
C GLU A 16 -8.98 -3.00 -9.63
N TYR A 17 -8.42 -1.97 -9.03
CA TYR A 17 -8.96 -1.39 -7.81
C TYR A 17 -10.38 -0.86 -8.03
N GLU A 18 -10.58 -0.13 -9.13
CA GLU A 18 -11.89 0.42 -9.49
C GLU A 18 -12.89 -0.70 -9.79
N ARG A 19 -12.45 -1.75 -10.48
CA ARG A 19 -13.30 -2.90 -10.78
C ARG A 19 -13.78 -3.59 -9.51
N SER A 20 -12.97 -3.60 -8.46
CA SER A 20 -13.31 -4.22 -7.19
C SER A 20 -14.20 -3.34 -6.31
N GLY A 21 -14.58 -2.15 -6.76
CA GLY A 21 -15.44 -1.23 -6.05
C GLY A 21 -14.72 -0.09 -5.37
N GLY A 22 -13.41 0.02 -5.54
CA GLY A 22 -12.64 1.13 -4.99
C GLY A 22 -12.78 2.39 -5.81
N ASN A 23 -12.40 3.51 -5.23
CA ASN A 23 -12.42 4.80 -5.90
C ASN A 23 -10.98 5.21 -6.25
N VAL A 24 -10.66 5.21 -7.53
CA VAL A 24 -9.31 5.52 -8.03
C VAL A 24 -8.86 6.92 -7.61
N SER A 25 -9.79 7.86 -7.45
CA SER A 25 -9.43 9.22 -7.03
C SER A 25 -8.73 9.24 -5.67
N ASP A 26 -8.91 8.23 -4.83
CA ASP A 26 -8.22 8.13 -3.53
C ASP A 26 -6.69 8.11 -3.71
N PHE A 27 -6.20 7.53 -4.79
CA PHE A 27 -4.76 7.50 -5.06
C PHE A 27 -4.20 8.83 -5.52
N LEU A 28 -5.06 9.75 -5.94
CA LEU A 28 -4.66 11.04 -6.47
C LEU A 28 -4.82 12.17 -5.44
N ARG A 29 -5.43 11.89 -4.32
CA ARG A 29 -5.67 12.89 -3.28
C ARG A 29 -4.41 13.13 -2.47
N LYS A 30 -4.11 14.42 -2.24
CA LYS A 30 -2.94 14.83 -1.46
C LYS A 30 -3.18 14.80 0.05
N ASP A 31 -4.42 14.66 0.47
CA ASP A 31 -4.81 14.59 1.87
C ASP A 31 -4.92 13.13 2.38
N ILE A 32 -4.61 12.16 1.55
CA ILE A 32 -4.62 10.74 1.90
C ILE A 32 -3.20 10.18 1.84
N VAL A 33 -2.78 9.52 2.91
CA VAL A 33 -1.52 8.80 2.92
C VAL A 33 -1.68 7.54 2.07
N SER A 34 -0.79 7.37 1.11
CA SER A 34 -0.86 6.21 0.23
C SER A 34 0.53 5.76 -0.22
N ILE A 35 0.64 4.46 -0.45
CA ILE A 35 1.78 3.88 -1.15
C ILE A 35 1.26 2.84 -2.14
N ILE A 36 1.73 2.91 -3.36
CA ILE A 36 1.30 2.02 -4.44
C ILE A 36 2.53 1.28 -4.96
N VAL A 37 2.45 -0.03 -4.92
CA VAL A 37 3.56 -0.92 -5.28
C VAL A 37 3.14 -1.81 -6.43
N SER A 38 3.99 -1.93 -7.43
CA SER A 38 3.85 -2.91 -8.51
C SER A 38 5.09 -3.79 -8.53
N GLY A 39 4.92 -5.08 -8.22
CA GLY A 39 6.04 -6.01 -8.13
C GLY A 39 7.02 -5.59 -7.03
N ASN A 40 8.20 -5.15 -7.43
CA ASN A 40 9.22 -4.63 -6.52
C ASN A 40 9.48 -3.13 -6.71
N LYS A 41 8.53 -2.42 -7.32
CA LYS A 41 8.68 -1.00 -7.63
C LYS A 41 7.63 -0.18 -6.90
N ILE A 42 8.04 0.98 -6.41
CA ILE A 42 7.14 1.94 -5.80
C ILE A 42 6.74 2.93 -6.88
N ILE A 43 5.46 2.87 -7.30
CA ILE A 43 4.97 3.65 -8.42
C ILE A 43 4.16 4.87 -8.01
N GLY A 44 3.87 5.01 -6.73
CA GLY A 44 3.22 6.20 -6.20
C GLY A 44 3.27 6.22 -4.70
N ARG A 45 3.36 7.42 -4.13
CA ARG A 45 3.24 7.60 -2.69
C ARG A 45 2.86 9.03 -2.36
N ASN A 46 2.16 9.18 -1.24
CA ASN A 46 1.79 10.48 -0.71
C ASN A 46 1.74 10.41 0.82
N THR A 47 2.18 11.46 1.48
CA THR A 47 2.08 11.58 2.94
C THR A 47 1.44 12.89 3.33
N VAL A 48 1.02 12.96 4.60
CA VAL A 48 0.47 14.18 5.20
C VAL A 48 1.32 14.57 6.41
N GLU A 49 1.08 15.76 6.95
CA GLU A 49 1.80 16.22 8.12
C GLU A 49 1.64 15.24 9.28
N GLY A 50 2.73 14.97 9.98
CA GLY A 50 2.76 14.04 11.11
C GLY A 50 2.91 12.59 10.74
N VAL A 51 2.92 12.26 9.44
CA VAL A 51 3.11 10.90 8.93
C VAL A 51 4.38 10.86 8.09
N HIS A 52 5.31 9.99 8.47
CA HIS A 52 6.59 9.84 7.79
C HIS A 52 6.64 8.48 7.12
N LEU A 53 6.90 8.48 5.83
CA LEU A 53 6.92 7.27 5.00
C LEU A 53 8.27 7.14 4.34
N ARG A 54 8.91 6.00 4.54
CA ARG A 54 10.15 5.64 3.87
C ARG A 54 9.97 4.26 3.25
N ALA A 55 10.53 4.07 2.07
CA ALA A 55 10.38 2.80 1.36
C ALA A 55 11.66 2.46 0.60
N LYS A 56 11.90 1.17 0.45
CA LYS A 56 13.06 0.62 -0.25
C LYS A 56 12.60 -0.49 -1.18
N GLU A 57 13.10 -0.48 -2.41
CA GLU A 57 12.84 -1.55 -3.36
C GLU A 57 13.80 -2.72 -3.09
N LEU A 58 13.25 -3.93 -3.07
CA LEU A 58 13.98 -5.18 -2.88
C LEU A 58 14.02 -5.95 -4.20
N ASP A 59 14.74 -7.06 -4.26
CA ASP A 59 14.80 -7.88 -5.47
C ASP A 59 13.45 -8.46 -5.85
N ASN A 60 12.62 -8.79 -4.87
CA ASN A 60 11.33 -9.44 -5.09
C ASN A 60 10.17 -8.74 -4.36
N GLY A 61 10.32 -7.48 -4.03
CA GLY A 61 9.27 -6.75 -3.34
C GLY A 61 9.73 -5.42 -2.80
N VAL A 62 9.17 -5.01 -1.68
CA VAL A 62 9.48 -3.72 -1.07
C VAL A 62 9.51 -3.83 0.45
N GLU A 63 10.25 -2.92 1.06
CA GLU A 63 10.25 -2.72 2.50
C GLU A 63 9.82 -1.29 2.80
N VAL A 64 8.84 -1.14 3.69
CA VAL A 64 8.19 0.14 3.98
C VAL A 64 8.27 0.43 5.48
N TRP A 65 8.67 1.65 5.82
CA TRP A 65 8.65 2.17 7.19
C TRP A 65 7.64 3.30 7.26
N LEU A 66 6.67 3.14 8.13
CA LEU A 66 5.66 4.17 8.39
C LEU A 66 5.77 4.59 9.85
N ASP A 67 6.00 5.87 10.07
CA ASP A 67 6.18 6.44 11.41
C ASP A 67 5.17 7.57 11.57
N ILE A 68 4.31 7.44 12.57
CA ILE A 68 3.28 8.43 12.88
C ILE A 68 3.63 9.10 14.20
N ASP A 69 3.73 10.43 14.17
CA ASP A 69 4.08 11.22 15.35
C ASP A 69 3.04 11.06 16.46
N ASP A 70 3.42 11.41 17.68
CA ASP A 70 2.51 11.36 18.82
C ASP A 70 1.35 12.33 18.62
N GLY A 71 0.15 11.94 19.08
CA GLY A 71 -1.01 12.80 19.07
C GLY A 71 -1.62 13.09 17.70
N ILE A 72 -1.26 12.32 16.69
CA ILE A 72 -1.77 12.52 15.32
C ILE A 72 -3.01 11.66 15.09
N VAL A 73 -4.10 12.32 14.69
CA VAL A 73 -5.31 11.63 14.24
C VAL A 73 -5.37 11.74 12.72
N VAL A 74 -5.27 10.60 12.05
CA VAL A 74 -5.32 10.57 10.58
C VAL A 74 -6.78 10.31 10.18
N ASP A 75 -7.42 11.33 9.65
CA ASP A 75 -8.88 11.29 9.37
C ASP A 75 -9.23 10.33 8.25
N ASN A 76 -8.38 10.23 7.24
CA ASN A 76 -8.62 9.34 6.10
C ASN A 76 -7.80 8.06 6.28
N PRO A 77 -8.31 6.90 5.84
CA PRO A 77 -7.53 5.68 5.90
C PRO A 77 -6.21 5.79 5.13
N ILE A 78 -5.18 5.17 5.67
CA ILE A 78 -3.90 5.04 4.98
C ILE A 78 -4.03 3.88 4.00
N HIS A 79 -3.76 4.15 2.72
CA HIS A 79 -3.91 3.16 1.66
C HIS A 79 -2.57 2.54 1.31
N LEU A 80 -2.49 1.22 1.44
CA LEU A 80 -1.39 0.44 0.91
C LEU A 80 -1.94 -0.40 -0.23
N CYS A 81 -1.54 -0.10 -1.45
CA CYS A 81 -1.95 -0.86 -2.62
C CYS A 81 -0.74 -1.61 -3.16
N THR A 82 -0.82 -2.93 -3.21
CA THR A 82 0.21 -3.76 -3.80
C THR A 82 -0.37 -4.52 -4.98
N GLY A 83 0.38 -4.58 -6.06
CA GLY A 83 -0.02 -5.30 -7.24
C GLY A 83 1.11 -6.10 -7.82
N TYR A 84 0.77 -7.13 -8.56
CA TYR A 84 1.71 -7.94 -9.29
C TYR A 84 1.06 -8.37 -10.59
N LEU A 85 1.57 -7.84 -11.70
CA LEU A 85 0.91 -7.97 -12.99
C LEU A 85 1.35 -9.20 -13.77
N LYS A 86 2.41 -9.86 -13.37
CA LYS A 86 2.89 -11.08 -14.01
C LYS A 86 2.12 -12.30 -13.50
N PRO A 87 1.95 -13.35 -14.32
CA PRO A 87 1.22 -14.54 -13.88
C PRO A 87 2.00 -15.40 -12.88
N GLU A 88 3.31 -15.28 -12.83
CA GLU A 88 4.17 -16.11 -11.99
C GLU A 88 5.16 -15.25 -11.22
N GLY A 89 5.59 -15.73 -10.07
CA GLY A 89 6.63 -15.10 -9.30
C GLY A 89 6.34 -15.00 -7.81
N VAL A 90 7.13 -14.18 -7.15
CA VAL A 90 7.03 -13.96 -5.70
C VAL A 90 7.05 -12.45 -5.45
N GLN A 91 6.16 -12.00 -4.60
CA GLN A 91 6.21 -10.65 -4.08
C GLN A 91 6.27 -10.68 -2.56
N THR A 92 7.29 -10.03 -2.00
CA THR A 92 7.46 -9.90 -0.55
C THR A 92 7.30 -8.45 -0.16
N VAL A 93 6.41 -8.18 0.77
CA VAL A 93 6.19 -6.83 1.31
C VAL A 93 6.49 -6.87 2.80
N LEU A 94 7.46 -6.07 3.22
CA LEU A 94 7.84 -5.93 4.62
C LEU A 94 7.41 -4.55 5.09
N ILE A 95 6.62 -4.48 6.16
CA ILE A 95 6.08 -3.22 6.64
C ILE A 95 6.44 -3.06 8.12
N HIS A 96 7.02 -1.91 8.45
CA HIS A 96 7.35 -1.54 9.81
C HIS A 96 6.53 -0.30 10.18
N ASN A 97 5.57 -0.48 11.08
CA ASN A 97 4.68 0.59 11.51
C ASN A 97 5.03 1.02 12.94
N ARG A 98 5.16 2.31 13.14
CA ARG A 98 5.27 2.89 14.47
C ARG A 98 4.18 3.95 14.62
N ILE A 99 3.26 3.69 15.53
CA ILE A 99 2.14 4.58 15.80
C ILE A 99 2.43 5.31 17.11
N GLY A 100 2.58 6.64 17.04
CA GLY A 100 2.93 7.46 18.19
C GLY A 100 1.88 7.43 19.28
N ASP A 101 2.27 7.86 20.49
CA ASP A 101 1.39 7.85 21.64
C ASP A 101 0.14 8.71 21.39
N GLY A 102 -1.05 8.17 21.69
CA GLY A 102 -2.30 8.88 21.53
C GLY A 102 -2.77 9.08 20.10
N SER A 103 -2.05 8.56 19.13
CA SER A 103 -2.42 8.69 17.70
C SER A 103 -3.49 7.68 17.32
N LYS A 104 -4.28 8.02 16.29
CA LYS A 104 -5.35 7.16 15.78
C LYS A 104 -5.25 7.08 14.27
N VAL A 105 -5.16 5.86 13.75
CA VAL A 105 -5.04 5.61 12.31
C VAL A 105 -5.87 4.41 11.90
N LYS A 106 -6.31 4.43 10.65
CA LYS A 106 -6.92 3.28 10.00
C LYS A 106 -6.11 2.95 8.76
N PHE A 107 -5.80 1.69 8.58
CA PHE A 107 -5.05 1.17 7.46
C PHE A 107 -5.95 0.34 6.56
N ILE A 108 -5.86 0.55 5.26
CA ILE A 108 -6.54 -0.28 4.27
C ILE A 108 -5.47 -0.80 3.32
N SER A 109 -5.37 -2.12 3.24
CA SER A 109 -4.45 -2.79 2.31
C SER A 109 -5.23 -3.43 1.18
N HIS A 110 -4.83 -3.14 -0.05
CA HIS A 110 -5.40 -3.73 -1.26
C HIS A 110 -4.30 -4.48 -2.00
N CYS A 111 -4.52 -5.76 -2.23
CA CYS A 111 -3.59 -6.59 -2.99
C CYS A 111 -4.28 -7.03 -4.27
N VAL A 112 -3.69 -6.72 -5.42
CA VAL A 112 -4.30 -6.91 -6.74
C VAL A 112 -3.40 -7.80 -7.60
N PHE A 113 -3.92 -8.96 -8.02
CA PHE A 113 -3.18 -9.94 -8.80
C PHE A 113 -4.00 -10.38 -10.02
N PRO A 114 -4.17 -9.51 -11.03
CA PRO A 114 -5.10 -9.78 -12.12
C PRO A 114 -4.72 -10.96 -13.02
N SER A 115 -3.44 -11.34 -13.05
CA SER A 115 -2.94 -12.42 -13.88
C SER A 115 -2.31 -13.56 -13.09
N GLY A 116 -2.50 -13.60 -11.78
CA GLY A 116 -1.83 -14.56 -10.89
C GLY A 116 -2.23 -16.00 -11.16
N LYS A 117 -1.25 -16.86 -11.42
CA LYS A 117 -1.42 -18.31 -11.59
C LYS A 117 -0.49 -19.08 -10.65
N ASN A 118 0.81 -18.93 -10.82
CA ASN A 118 1.82 -19.54 -9.94
C ASN A 118 2.55 -18.43 -9.16
N PHE A 119 1.79 -17.72 -8.35
CA PHE A 119 2.26 -16.50 -7.70
C PHE A 119 2.17 -16.65 -6.18
N THR A 120 3.24 -16.27 -5.50
CA THR A 120 3.30 -16.23 -4.04
C THR A 120 3.42 -14.80 -3.57
N HIS A 121 2.49 -14.37 -2.75
CA HIS A 121 2.51 -13.06 -2.10
C HIS A 121 2.71 -13.25 -0.61
N SER A 122 3.71 -12.59 -0.05
CA SER A 122 4.00 -12.63 1.37
C SER A 122 4.04 -11.20 1.90
N MET A 123 3.27 -10.93 2.93
CA MET A 123 3.29 -9.64 3.60
C MET A 123 3.59 -9.87 5.07
N VAL A 124 4.65 -9.24 5.57
CA VAL A 124 5.02 -9.30 6.98
C VAL A 124 4.99 -7.89 7.52
N ALA A 125 4.19 -7.67 8.54
CA ALA A 125 4.08 -6.36 9.18
C ALA A 125 4.44 -6.49 10.64
N ASP A 126 5.37 -5.66 11.11
CA ASP A 126 5.54 -5.46 12.53
C ASP A 126 5.01 -4.09 12.91
N THR A 127 4.33 -4.00 14.03
CA THR A 127 3.63 -2.78 14.40
C THR A 127 3.85 -2.49 15.88
N ASN A 128 4.38 -1.31 16.15
CA ASN A 128 4.51 -0.77 17.50
C ASN A 128 3.44 0.29 17.70
N VAL A 129 2.46 0.00 18.57
CA VAL A 129 1.38 0.92 18.86
C VAL A 129 1.69 1.59 20.19
N GLY A 130 1.80 2.91 20.17
CA GLY A 130 2.13 3.71 21.35
C GLY A 130 1.04 3.68 22.40
N LYS A 131 1.34 4.25 23.55
CA LYS A 131 0.42 4.30 24.68
C LYS A 131 -0.80 5.12 24.33
N GLY A 132 -2.00 4.55 24.49
CA GLY A 132 -3.25 5.22 24.16
C GLY A 132 -3.51 5.39 22.67
N ALA A 133 -2.68 4.82 21.81
CA ALA A 133 -2.87 4.87 20.37
C ALA A 133 -3.83 3.77 19.90
N GLU A 134 -4.45 4.02 18.75
CA GLU A 134 -5.36 3.05 18.12
C GLU A 134 -4.98 2.87 16.66
N MET A 135 -5.01 1.62 16.22
CA MET A 135 -4.79 1.26 14.83
C MET A 135 -5.83 0.23 14.41
N LEU A 136 -6.56 0.52 13.34
CA LEU A 136 -7.47 -0.42 12.69
C LEU A 136 -6.87 -0.83 11.35
N TYR A 137 -7.00 -2.09 11.00
CA TYR A 137 -6.42 -2.64 9.78
C TYR A 137 -7.46 -3.45 9.01
N GLU A 138 -7.64 -3.12 7.74
CA GLU A 138 -8.47 -3.88 6.81
C GLU A 138 -7.63 -4.36 5.64
N ASP A 139 -7.84 -5.59 5.21
CA ASP A 139 -7.07 -6.20 4.15
C ASP A 139 -8.01 -6.77 3.09
N THR A 140 -7.75 -6.43 1.82
CA THR A 140 -8.55 -6.90 0.69
C THR A 140 -7.62 -7.49 -0.36
N HIS A 141 -7.85 -8.75 -0.70
CA HIS A 141 -7.09 -9.45 -1.73
C HIS A 141 -7.96 -9.71 -2.96
N MET A 142 -7.46 -9.30 -4.12
CA MET A 142 -8.14 -9.48 -5.39
C MET A 142 -7.30 -10.38 -6.27
N HIS A 143 -7.85 -11.53 -6.64
CA HIS A 143 -7.17 -12.52 -7.48
C HIS A 143 -7.87 -12.64 -8.83
N SER A 144 -7.18 -13.25 -9.80
CA SER A 144 -7.80 -13.59 -11.06
C SER A 144 -8.91 -14.62 -10.82
N LYS A 145 -9.92 -14.62 -11.69
CA LYS A 145 -11.07 -15.51 -11.54
C LYS A 145 -10.79 -16.96 -11.96
N ASP A 146 -9.68 -17.22 -12.58
CA ASP A 146 -9.34 -18.57 -13.07
C ASP A 146 -8.71 -19.44 -12.03
#